data_cad9728a3217665f8b19ddeb0be3b123
#
_entry.id   cad9728a3217665f8b19ddeb0be3b123
#
_cell.length_a   1.000
_cell.length_b   1.000
_cell.length_c   1.000
_cell.angle_alpha   90.00
_cell.angle_beta   90.00
_cell.angle_gamma   90.00
#
_symmetry.space_group_name_H-M   'P 1'
#
loop_
_entity.id
_entity.type
_entity.pdbx_description
1 polymer ?
#
loop_
_entity_poly.entity_id
_entity_poly.type
_entity_poly.pdbx_seq_one_letter_code
_entity_poly.pdbx_strand_id
1 'polypeptide(L)'
;MEDCGFIAYAFMGIPAGMLLKRIGYKKTALAAIAVGIVGVGTQFFSGIVPENMAFAIYLTGAFVAGFSMCMLNTVVNPMLNTLGGGGKRGNQLIQFGGSLNSISATIVPVFVGYLMGNVATATINKANPALFIAIGIFALAFIVLYFMQIPEPAQEIEAQKESAEGVKDPHSALSFRHFILGAVAIFLYVGVEVGIPNFVNLFLSTPVDAVDSVPGLGYEAALAGSICGTYWFLMLIGRLFGGFLGAKFSSKAMLTFVSLLGLLFVLLAIFLPETIKVDMPVFQSDISFGLAEVPIGIMFLILCGLCTSVMWGGIFNLAVE
;
A
#
# COMPACT_ATOMS: atom_id res chain seq x y z
N MET A 1 -13.68 -0.39 7.26
CA MET A 1 -12.56 0.10 8.10
C MET A 1 -11.38 0.60 7.27
N GLU A 2 -11.08 -0.04 6.15
CA GLU A 2 -10.06 0.45 5.20
C GLU A 2 -10.36 1.85 4.68
N ASP A 3 -11.64 2.18 4.46
CA ASP A 3 -12.08 3.49 3.97
C ASP A 3 -11.62 4.67 4.83
N CYS A 4 -11.55 4.52 6.15
CA CYS A 4 -11.06 5.56 7.05
C CYS A 4 -9.58 5.90 6.82
N GLY A 5 -8.76 4.89 6.48
CA GLY A 5 -7.37 5.10 6.11
C GLY A 5 -7.24 5.89 4.81
N PHE A 6 -8.02 5.56 3.77
CA PHE A 6 -8.00 6.28 2.49
C PHE A 6 -8.48 7.72 2.62
N ILE A 7 -9.52 7.97 3.43
CA ILE A 7 -9.97 9.34 3.72
C ILE A 7 -8.85 10.13 4.42
N ALA A 8 -8.13 9.51 5.37
CA ALA A 8 -6.99 10.15 6.03
C ALA A 8 -5.89 10.58 5.04
N TYR A 9 -5.63 9.78 3.99
CA TYR A 9 -4.70 10.16 2.92
C TYR A 9 -5.12 11.41 2.16
N ALA A 10 -6.42 11.56 1.87
CA ALA A 10 -6.94 12.73 1.18
C ALA A 10 -6.69 14.04 1.98
N PHE A 11 -6.83 13.98 3.31
CA PHE A 11 -6.60 15.13 4.17
C PHE A 11 -5.13 15.38 4.47
N MET A 12 -4.32 14.34 4.65
CA MET A 12 -2.94 14.46 5.13
C MET A 12 -1.89 14.56 4.02
N GLY A 13 -2.22 14.22 2.77
CA GLY A 13 -1.25 14.19 1.68
C GLY A 13 -0.52 15.53 1.47
N ILE A 14 -1.25 16.63 1.33
CA ILE A 14 -0.67 17.97 1.16
C ILE A 14 0.04 18.44 2.45
N PRO A 15 -0.58 18.40 3.65
CA PRO A 15 0.08 18.75 4.90
C PRO A 15 1.37 17.96 5.16
N ALA A 16 1.39 16.66 4.87
CA ALA A 16 2.58 15.82 5.04
C ALA A 16 3.74 16.29 4.15
N GLY A 17 3.46 16.62 2.88
CA GLY A 17 4.46 17.19 1.97
C GLY A 17 4.98 18.55 2.42
N MET A 18 4.10 19.42 2.92
CA MET A 18 4.50 20.71 3.49
C MET A 18 5.35 20.55 4.76
N LEU A 19 5.00 19.58 5.61
CA LEU A 19 5.75 19.27 6.82
C LEU A 19 7.14 18.73 6.47
N LEU A 20 7.21 17.78 5.51
CA LEU A 20 8.47 17.26 5.00
C LEU A 20 9.41 18.35 4.52
N LYS A 21 8.88 19.31 3.75
CA LYS A 21 9.66 20.45 3.28
C LYS A 21 10.17 21.35 4.42
N ARG A 22 9.37 21.55 5.48
CA ARG A 22 9.72 22.45 6.58
C ARG A 22 10.71 21.86 7.59
N ILE A 23 10.54 20.61 7.97
CA ILE A 23 11.29 19.99 9.07
C ILE A 23 12.18 18.82 8.63
N GLY A 24 12.14 18.44 7.34
CA GLY A 24 12.98 17.39 6.74
C GLY A 24 12.48 15.98 6.98
N TYR A 25 13.22 15.01 6.42
CA TYR A 25 12.84 13.60 6.41
C TYR A 25 12.77 12.98 7.81
N LYS A 26 13.86 13.16 8.60
CA LYS A 26 13.95 12.54 9.93
C LYS A 26 12.85 13.01 10.88
N LYS A 27 12.66 14.32 11.00
CA LYS A 27 11.67 14.89 11.93
C LYS A 27 10.24 14.55 11.49
N THR A 28 9.97 14.56 10.19
CA THR A 28 8.65 14.18 9.66
C THR A 28 8.36 12.70 9.92
N ALA A 29 9.34 11.80 9.76
CA ALA A 29 9.18 10.39 10.08
C ALA A 29 8.94 10.16 11.57
N LEU A 30 9.67 10.83 12.46
CA LEU A 30 9.45 10.76 13.91
C LEU A 30 8.06 11.27 14.31
N ALA A 31 7.62 12.38 13.72
CA ALA A 31 6.26 12.90 13.93
C ALA A 31 5.19 11.90 13.44
N ALA A 32 5.41 11.29 12.27
CA ALA A 32 4.52 10.28 11.73
C ALA A 32 4.37 9.06 12.66
N ILE A 33 5.50 8.55 13.17
CA ILE A 33 5.48 7.42 14.11
C ILE A 33 4.78 7.80 15.43
N ALA A 34 5.01 9.01 15.95
CA ALA A 34 4.32 9.50 17.14
C ALA A 34 2.79 9.57 16.93
N VAL A 35 2.35 10.08 15.77
CA VAL A 35 0.93 10.08 15.38
C VAL A 35 0.38 8.65 15.28
N GLY A 36 1.17 7.71 14.76
CA GLY A 36 0.80 6.29 14.70
C GLY A 36 0.60 5.68 16.08
N ILE A 37 1.50 5.96 17.03
CA ILE A 37 1.36 5.51 18.43
C ILE A 37 0.06 6.06 19.05
N VAL A 38 -0.24 7.34 18.82
CA VAL A 38 -1.49 7.95 19.30
C VAL A 38 -2.72 7.28 18.66
N GLY A 39 -2.70 7.04 17.35
CA GLY A 39 -3.79 6.38 16.63
C GLY A 39 -4.05 4.97 17.17
N VAL A 40 -3.02 4.13 17.25
CA VAL A 40 -3.13 2.76 17.78
C VAL A 40 -3.48 2.76 19.28
N GLY A 41 -2.93 3.69 20.05
CA GLY A 41 -3.30 3.89 21.46
C GLY A 41 -4.78 4.25 21.63
N THR A 42 -5.34 5.08 20.75
CA THR A 42 -6.77 5.41 20.73
C THR A 42 -7.62 4.18 20.40
N GLN A 43 -7.19 3.35 19.43
CA GLN A 43 -7.84 2.08 19.15
C GLN A 43 -7.82 1.13 20.34
N PHE A 44 -6.69 1.03 21.05
CA PHE A 44 -6.61 0.25 22.30
C PHE A 44 -7.58 0.78 23.36
N PHE A 45 -7.65 2.10 23.51
CA PHE A 45 -8.53 2.72 24.49
C PHE A 45 -10.02 2.44 24.22
N SER A 46 -10.40 2.21 22.96
CA SER A 46 -11.77 1.84 22.59
C SER A 46 -12.25 0.53 23.23
N GLY A 47 -11.35 -0.37 23.59
CA GLY A 47 -11.68 -1.62 24.29
C GLY A 47 -12.01 -1.45 25.78
N ILE A 48 -11.79 -0.27 26.35
CA ILE A 48 -12.01 0.02 27.80
C ILE A 48 -13.28 0.85 28.01
N VAL A 49 -13.80 1.48 26.97
CA VAL A 49 -14.99 2.35 27.05
C VAL A 49 -16.28 1.55 26.83
N PRO A 50 -17.45 2.11 27.20
CA PRO A 50 -18.75 1.48 26.95
C PRO A 50 -18.99 1.20 25.45
N GLU A 51 -19.69 0.11 25.13
CA GLU A 51 -19.92 -0.38 23.78
C GLU A 51 -20.49 0.68 22.80
N ASN A 52 -21.36 1.55 23.29
CA ASN A 52 -21.99 2.62 22.51
C ASN A 52 -20.96 3.65 21.97
N MET A 53 -19.80 3.79 22.61
CA MET A 53 -18.73 4.72 22.21
C MET A 53 -17.52 3.99 21.59
N ALA A 54 -17.37 2.70 21.88
CA ALA A 54 -16.20 1.90 21.48
C ALA A 54 -15.92 1.96 19.98
N PHE A 55 -16.95 1.80 19.16
CA PHE A 55 -16.82 1.82 17.69
C PHE A 55 -16.36 3.19 17.16
N ALA A 56 -16.94 4.28 17.66
CA ALA A 56 -16.57 5.63 17.23
C ALA A 56 -15.12 5.98 17.62
N ILE A 57 -14.69 5.58 18.82
CA ILE A 57 -13.32 5.79 19.28
C ILE A 57 -12.35 4.94 18.48
N TYR A 58 -12.69 3.69 18.17
CA TYR A 58 -11.89 2.82 17.32
C TYR A 58 -11.68 3.42 15.91
N LEU A 59 -12.76 3.90 15.27
CA LEU A 59 -12.68 4.56 13.97
C LEU A 59 -11.83 5.83 14.00
N THR A 60 -11.96 6.62 15.07
CA THR A 60 -11.12 7.82 15.27
C THR A 60 -9.65 7.45 15.37
N GLY A 61 -9.32 6.40 16.12
CA GLY A 61 -7.95 5.87 16.19
C GLY A 61 -7.44 5.37 14.85
N ALA A 62 -8.28 4.67 14.07
CA ALA A 62 -7.95 4.21 12.72
C ALA A 62 -7.67 5.39 11.76
N PHE A 63 -8.48 6.45 11.84
CA PHE A 63 -8.29 7.66 11.05
C PHE A 63 -6.98 8.37 11.40
N VAL A 64 -6.64 8.50 12.67
CA VAL A 64 -5.38 9.09 13.13
C VAL A 64 -4.19 8.21 12.72
N ALA A 65 -4.30 6.88 12.81
CA ALA A 65 -3.29 5.95 12.30
C ALA A 65 -3.10 6.09 10.78
N GLY A 66 -4.16 6.36 10.03
CA GLY A 66 -4.10 6.66 8.59
C GLY A 66 -3.25 7.90 8.28
N PHE A 67 -3.28 8.93 9.11
CA PHE A 67 -2.37 10.09 8.97
C PHE A 67 -0.89 9.67 9.08
N SER A 68 -0.57 8.81 10.05
CA SER A 68 0.78 8.27 10.20
C SER A 68 1.24 7.54 8.95
N MET A 69 0.40 6.67 8.40
CA MET A 69 0.71 5.93 7.16
C MET A 69 0.96 6.87 5.98
N CYS A 70 0.12 7.89 5.80
CA CYS A 70 0.30 8.89 4.75
C CYS A 70 1.63 9.64 4.90
N MET A 71 1.91 10.11 6.11
CA MET A 71 3.17 10.83 6.40
C MET A 71 4.39 9.94 6.16
N LEU A 72 4.38 8.67 6.59
CA LEU A 72 5.48 7.74 6.36
C LEU A 72 5.69 7.46 4.87
N ASN A 73 4.63 7.25 4.09
CA ASN A 73 4.73 7.07 2.65
C ASN A 73 5.29 8.32 1.95
N THR A 74 4.91 9.52 2.42
CA THR A 74 5.42 10.79 1.89
C THR A 74 6.92 10.96 2.17
N VAL A 75 7.44 10.38 3.25
CA VAL A 75 8.87 10.44 3.62
C VAL A 75 9.67 9.34 2.92
N VAL A 76 9.23 8.07 3.04
CA VAL A 76 10.05 6.90 2.70
C VAL A 76 10.34 6.84 1.20
N ASN A 77 9.34 7.09 0.37
CA ASN A 77 9.49 6.90 -1.07
C ASN A 77 10.44 7.93 -1.72
N PRO A 78 10.29 9.25 -1.48
CA PRO A 78 11.26 10.22 -1.98
C PRO A 78 12.66 10.01 -1.40
N MET A 79 12.76 9.61 -0.13
CA MET A 79 14.04 9.33 0.51
C MET A 79 14.78 8.16 -0.18
N LEU A 80 14.07 7.06 -0.46
CA LEU A 80 14.65 5.91 -1.18
C LEU A 80 15.12 6.30 -2.59
N ASN A 81 14.33 7.12 -3.31
CA ASN A 81 14.73 7.63 -4.62
C ASN A 81 16.00 8.47 -4.54
N THR A 82 16.05 9.39 -3.60
CA THR A 82 17.19 10.30 -3.39
C THR A 82 18.45 9.54 -2.98
N LEU A 83 18.35 8.57 -2.05
CA LEU A 83 19.45 7.70 -1.64
C LEU A 83 19.99 6.86 -2.81
N GLY A 84 19.15 6.51 -3.77
CA GLY A 84 19.54 5.83 -5.00
C GLY A 84 20.18 6.76 -6.05
N GLY A 85 20.16 8.07 -5.83
CA GLY A 85 20.63 9.06 -6.80
C GLY A 85 19.67 9.23 -8.00
N GLY A 86 18.39 8.88 -7.84
CA GLY A 86 17.39 8.91 -8.90
C GLY A 86 17.55 7.80 -9.94
N GLY A 87 16.82 7.92 -11.04
CA GLY A 87 16.93 7.03 -12.20
C GLY A 87 16.76 5.54 -11.87
N LYS A 88 17.56 4.69 -12.48
CA LYS A 88 17.46 3.23 -12.32
C LYS A 88 17.71 2.75 -10.89
N ARG A 89 18.68 3.34 -10.19
CA ARG A 89 19.00 2.97 -8.80
C ARG A 89 17.93 3.44 -7.82
N GLY A 90 17.40 4.65 -8.01
CA GLY A 90 16.27 5.16 -7.23
C GLY A 90 15.06 4.24 -7.37
N ASN A 91 14.68 3.89 -8.62
CA ASN A 91 13.61 2.94 -8.87
C ASN A 91 13.87 1.57 -8.22
N GLN A 92 15.10 1.05 -8.30
CA GLN A 92 15.48 -0.20 -7.66
C GLN A 92 15.26 -0.18 -6.14
N LEU A 93 15.70 0.88 -5.45
CA LEU A 93 15.52 1.02 -4.00
C LEU A 93 14.04 1.15 -3.61
N ILE A 94 13.25 1.88 -4.41
CA ILE A 94 11.79 1.97 -4.21
C ILE A 94 11.14 0.59 -4.33
N GLN A 95 11.52 -0.21 -5.31
CA GLN A 95 10.99 -1.56 -5.50
C GLN A 95 11.35 -2.49 -4.33
N PHE A 96 12.59 -2.44 -3.83
CA PHE A 96 12.97 -3.21 -2.64
C PHE A 96 12.25 -2.74 -1.39
N GLY A 97 12.11 -1.43 -1.17
CA GLY A 97 11.30 -0.89 -0.07
C GLY A 97 9.84 -1.32 -0.16
N GLY A 98 9.27 -1.28 -1.37
CA GLY A 98 7.93 -1.80 -1.66
C GLY A 98 7.79 -3.30 -1.41
N SER A 99 8.85 -4.09 -1.63
CA SER A 99 8.87 -5.52 -1.31
C SER A 99 8.73 -5.77 0.18
N LEU A 100 9.44 -5.02 1.02
CA LEU A 100 9.31 -5.10 2.49
C LEU A 100 7.89 -4.76 2.94
N ASN A 101 7.27 -3.73 2.34
CA ASN A 101 5.87 -3.41 2.60
C ASN A 101 4.93 -4.57 2.20
N SER A 102 5.16 -5.22 1.06
CA SER A 102 4.36 -6.36 0.61
C SER A 102 4.54 -7.59 1.50
N ILE A 103 5.76 -7.87 2.00
CA ILE A 103 5.99 -8.91 3.00
C ILE A 103 5.14 -8.66 4.24
N SER A 104 5.16 -7.43 4.75
CA SER A 104 4.34 -7.06 5.90
C SER A 104 2.85 -7.21 5.61
N ALA A 105 2.37 -6.75 4.45
CA ALA A 105 0.98 -6.87 4.04
C ALA A 105 0.52 -8.34 3.90
N THR A 106 1.42 -9.26 3.57
CA THR A 106 1.13 -10.69 3.47
C THR A 106 1.14 -11.38 4.84
N ILE A 107 2.12 -11.07 5.69
CA ILE A 107 2.33 -11.78 6.97
C ILE A 107 1.42 -11.23 8.08
N VAL A 108 1.23 -9.91 8.15
CA VAL A 108 0.51 -9.27 9.26
C VAL A 108 -0.94 -9.74 9.39
N PRO A 109 -1.76 -9.86 8.32
CA PRO A 109 -3.12 -10.38 8.44
C PRO A 109 -3.18 -11.80 9.00
N VAL A 110 -2.27 -12.67 8.56
CA VAL A 110 -2.16 -14.06 9.07
C VAL A 110 -1.82 -14.07 10.56
N PHE A 111 -0.83 -13.27 10.95
CA PHE A 111 -0.39 -13.16 12.34
C PHE A 111 -1.48 -12.56 13.25
N VAL A 112 -2.16 -11.51 12.80
CA VAL A 112 -3.28 -10.90 13.52
C VAL A 112 -4.45 -11.89 13.61
N GLY A 113 -4.77 -12.61 12.52
CA GLY A 113 -5.79 -13.66 12.53
C GLY A 113 -5.48 -14.77 13.56
N TYR A 114 -4.23 -15.18 13.66
CA TYR A 114 -3.80 -16.15 14.69
C TYR A 114 -3.98 -15.60 16.11
N LEU A 115 -3.63 -14.34 16.36
CA LEU A 115 -3.77 -13.70 17.66
C LEU A 115 -5.23 -13.49 18.08
N MET A 116 -6.09 -13.14 17.12
CA MET A 116 -7.50 -12.81 17.38
C MET A 116 -8.41 -14.05 17.37
N GLY A 117 -7.98 -15.15 16.77
CA GLY A 117 -8.79 -16.33 16.53
C GLY A 117 -9.89 -16.06 15.48
N ASN A 118 -11.14 -16.51 15.77
CA ASN A 118 -12.22 -16.28 14.81
C ASN A 118 -12.62 -14.80 14.75
N VAL A 119 -12.23 -14.12 13.67
CA VAL A 119 -12.41 -12.68 13.45
C VAL A 119 -13.90 -12.30 13.39
N ALA A 120 -14.77 -13.18 12.88
CA ALA A 120 -16.22 -12.92 12.77
C ALA A 120 -16.92 -12.78 14.13
N THR A 121 -16.35 -13.39 15.19
CA THR A 121 -16.87 -13.35 16.57
C THR A 121 -15.95 -12.59 17.51
N ALA A 122 -14.90 -11.96 17.00
CA ALA A 122 -13.91 -11.26 17.81
C ALA A 122 -14.50 -9.96 18.38
N THR A 123 -14.33 -9.75 19.67
CA THR A 123 -14.57 -8.46 20.33
C THR A 123 -13.34 -7.56 20.17
N ILE A 124 -13.52 -6.25 20.34
CA ILE A 124 -12.41 -5.26 20.27
C ILE A 124 -11.26 -5.66 21.22
N ASN A 125 -11.57 -6.19 22.39
CA ASN A 125 -10.58 -6.62 23.38
C ASN A 125 -9.68 -7.78 22.89
N LYS A 126 -10.13 -8.62 21.96
CA LYS A 126 -9.30 -9.67 21.36
C LYS A 126 -8.23 -9.11 20.42
N ALA A 127 -8.38 -7.86 19.96
CA ALA A 127 -7.36 -7.17 19.18
C ALA A 127 -6.21 -6.60 20.03
N ASN A 128 -6.38 -6.50 21.35
CA ASN A 128 -5.40 -5.88 22.25
C ASN A 128 -3.97 -6.43 22.10
N PRO A 129 -3.71 -7.74 22.00
CA PRO A 129 -2.35 -8.25 21.81
C PRO A 129 -1.70 -7.73 20.53
N ALA A 130 -2.46 -7.67 19.42
CA ALA A 130 -1.97 -7.15 18.16
C ALA A 130 -1.69 -5.64 18.24
N LEU A 131 -2.54 -4.87 18.93
CA LEU A 131 -2.36 -3.44 19.14
C LEU A 131 -1.14 -3.14 20.03
N PHE A 132 -0.88 -3.93 21.06
CA PHE A 132 0.32 -3.81 21.89
C PHE A 132 1.60 -4.08 21.08
N ILE A 133 1.60 -5.12 20.24
CA ILE A 133 2.73 -5.41 19.37
C ILE A 133 2.94 -4.26 18.39
N ALA A 134 1.88 -3.71 17.80
CA ALA A 134 1.97 -2.56 16.91
C ALA A 134 2.57 -1.33 17.60
N ILE A 135 2.13 -1.00 18.82
CA ILE A 135 2.70 0.09 19.62
C ILE A 135 4.19 -0.19 19.89
N GLY A 136 4.55 -1.42 20.25
CA GLY A 136 5.93 -1.83 20.48
C GLY A 136 6.82 -1.65 19.24
N ILE A 137 6.33 -2.01 18.06
CA ILE A 137 7.02 -1.81 16.78
C ILE A 137 7.20 -0.33 16.49
N PHE A 138 6.16 0.50 16.66
CA PHE A 138 6.27 1.94 16.49
C PHE A 138 7.25 2.57 17.47
N ALA A 139 7.24 2.17 18.75
CA ALA A 139 8.17 2.65 19.75
C ALA A 139 9.62 2.28 19.41
N LEU A 140 9.85 1.03 18.99
CA LEU A 140 11.17 0.57 18.54
C LEU A 140 11.63 1.36 17.30
N ALA A 141 10.76 1.54 16.32
CA ALA A 141 11.06 2.32 15.11
C ALA A 141 11.39 3.78 15.47
N PHE A 142 10.64 4.38 16.41
CA PHE A 142 10.91 5.73 16.91
C PHE A 142 12.31 5.84 17.53
N ILE A 143 12.66 4.90 18.42
CA ILE A 143 13.97 4.87 19.09
C ILE A 143 15.09 4.72 18.08
N VAL A 144 14.98 3.74 17.17
CA VAL A 144 15.98 3.51 16.13
C VAL A 144 16.16 4.75 15.25
N LEU A 145 15.08 5.33 14.73
CA LEU A 145 15.11 6.54 13.91
C LEU A 145 15.68 7.75 14.66
N TYR A 146 15.40 7.87 15.97
CA TYR A 146 15.90 8.98 16.78
C TYR A 146 17.44 9.00 16.83
N PHE A 147 18.05 7.83 16.94
CA PHE A 147 19.51 7.71 16.99
C PHE A 147 20.19 7.62 15.62
N MET A 148 19.44 7.27 14.55
CA MET A 148 20.00 7.23 13.21
C MET A 148 20.24 8.64 12.65
N GLN A 149 21.33 8.80 11.89
CA GLN A 149 21.57 9.98 11.06
C GLN A 149 20.98 9.72 9.68
N ILE A 150 19.97 10.50 9.28
CA ILE A 150 19.33 10.43 7.96
C ILE A 150 19.81 11.63 7.15
N PRO A 151 20.30 11.43 5.91
CA PRO A 151 20.65 12.53 5.02
C PRO A 151 19.42 13.40 4.73
N GLU A 152 19.60 14.72 4.75
CA GLU A 152 18.55 15.70 4.49
C GLU A 152 18.87 16.52 3.22
N PRO A 153 18.91 15.88 2.03
CA PRO A 153 19.39 16.53 0.82
C PRO A 153 18.55 17.75 0.41
N ALA A 154 17.27 17.77 0.73
CA ALA A 154 16.42 18.93 0.42
C ALA A 154 16.81 20.16 1.26
N GLN A 155 17.17 19.97 2.53
CA GLN A 155 17.64 21.08 3.39
C GLN A 155 19.03 21.55 3.01
N GLU A 156 19.92 20.65 2.59
CA GLU A 156 21.25 20.98 2.11
C GLU A 156 21.18 21.80 0.81
N ILE A 157 20.27 21.45 -0.10
CA ILE A 157 20.03 22.20 -1.34
C ILE A 157 19.40 23.56 -1.06
N GLU A 158 18.43 23.67 -0.13
CA GLU A 158 17.85 24.96 0.27
C GLU A 158 18.89 25.86 0.97
N ALA A 159 19.72 25.31 1.86
CA ALA A 159 20.79 26.07 2.50
C ALA A 159 21.85 26.55 1.48
N GLN A 160 22.17 25.75 0.46
CA GLN A 160 23.04 26.18 -0.64
C GLN A 160 22.38 27.23 -1.54
N LYS A 161 21.06 27.16 -1.77
CA LYS A 161 20.32 28.17 -2.54
C LYS A 161 20.16 29.50 -1.77
N GLU A 162 20.00 29.46 -0.46
CA GLU A 162 19.98 30.67 0.38
C GLU A 162 21.36 31.34 0.44
N SER A 163 22.45 30.55 0.34
CA SER A 163 23.83 31.06 0.28
C SER A 163 24.21 31.64 -1.10
N ALA A 164 23.54 31.22 -2.18
CA ALA A 164 23.70 31.72 -3.52
C ALA A 164 22.53 32.63 -3.85
N GLU A 165 22.60 33.89 -3.38
CA GLU A 165 21.70 35.01 -3.68
C GLU A 165 20.41 34.64 -4.49
N GLY A 166 19.31 34.45 -3.75
CA GLY A 166 17.99 35.05 -4.07
C GLY A 166 17.29 34.74 -5.38
N VAL A 167 17.58 33.67 -6.11
CA VAL A 167 16.70 33.30 -7.23
C VAL A 167 15.60 32.35 -6.70
N LYS A 168 14.48 32.92 -6.27
CA LYS A 168 13.24 32.17 -6.08
C LYS A 168 12.86 31.55 -7.42
N ASP A 169 12.86 30.22 -7.51
CA ASP A 169 12.33 29.53 -8.69
C ASP A 169 10.85 29.95 -8.86
N PRO A 170 10.49 30.64 -9.94
CA PRO A 170 9.12 31.12 -10.16
C PRO A 170 8.14 29.98 -10.46
N HIS A 171 8.65 28.76 -10.64
CA HIS A 171 7.85 27.59 -11.04
C HIS A 171 7.49 26.73 -9.82
N SER A 172 6.19 26.44 -9.67
CA SER A 172 5.72 25.42 -8.73
C SER A 172 5.80 24.04 -9.35
N ALA A 173 5.79 22.98 -8.52
CA ALA A 173 5.74 21.59 -9.02
C ALA A 173 4.56 21.35 -9.99
N LEU A 174 3.43 22.04 -9.80
CA LEU A 174 2.27 21.97 -10.68
C LEU A 174 2.49 22.60 -12.06
N SER A 175 3.56 23.35 -12.26
CA SER A 175 3.93 23.92 -13.58
C SER A 175 4.55 22.84 -14.50
N PHE A 176 4.97 21.72 -13.95
CA PHE A 176 5.60 20.64 -14.69
C PHE A 176 4.57 19.58 -15.12
N ARG A 177 4.41 19.40 -16.43
CA ARG A 177 3.42 18.47 -16.99
C ARG A 177 3.66 17.02 -16.55
N HIS A 178 4.92 16.58 -16.45
CA HIS A 178 5.25 15.22 -16.01
C HIS A 178 4.83 14.95 -14.58
N PHE A 179 4.92 15.95 -13.68
CA PHE A 179 4.45 15.85 -12.32
C PHE A 179 2.93 15.65 -12.24
N ILE A 180 2.16 16.48 -12.98
CA ILE A 180 0.69 16.36 -13.00
C ILE A 180 0.27 15.01 -13.58
N LEU A 181 0.86 14.60 -14.71
CA LEU A 181 0.55 13.30 -15.32
C LEU A 181 0.94 12.14 -14.40
N GLY A 182 2.05 12.24 -13.69
CA GLY A 182 2.46 11.28 -12.68
C GLY A 182 1.47 11.17 -11.53
N ALA A 183 0.98 12.29 -11.00
CA ALA A 183 -0.04 12.31 -9.94
C ALA A 183 -1.35 11.65 -10.40
N VAL A 184 -1.81 11.97 -11.62
CA VAL A 184 -2.99 11.32 -12.22
C VAL A 184 -2.76 9.82 -12.42
N ALA A 185 -1.57 9.44 -12.92
CA ALA A 185 -1.23 8.05 -13.14
C ALA A 185 -1.19 7.25 -11.83
N ILE A 186 -0.64 7.82 -10.73
CA ILE A 186 -0.66 7.19 -9.40
C ILE A 186 -2.10 7.03 -8.90
N PHE A 187 -2.94 8.05 -9.07
CA PHE A 187 -4.36 7.97 -8.68
C PHE A 187 -5.08 6.81 -9.39
N LEU A 188 -4.92 6.71 -10.70
CA LEU A 188 -5.52 5.62 -11.49
C LEU A 188 -4.91 4.26 -11.12
N TYR A 189 -3.61 4.21 -10.92
CA TYR A 189 -2.90 3.00 -10.51
C TYR A 189 -3.42 2.45 -9.17
N VAL A 190 -3.56 3.31 -8.15
CA VAL A 190 -4.08 2.89 -6.83
C VAL A 190 -5.51 2.36 -6.96
N GLY A 191 -6.34 2.99 -7.81
CA GLY A 191 -7.67 2.49 -8.13
C GLY A 191 -7.66 1.07 -8.71
N VAL A 192 -6.72 0.77 -9.59
CA VAL A 192 -6.55 -0.58 -10.17
C VAL A 192 -5.96 -1.56 -9.15
N GLU A 193 -4.92 -1.15 -8.42
CA GLU A 193 -4.22 -1.98 -7.43
C GLU A 193 -5.17 -2.52 -6.35
N VAL A 194 -6.03 -1.65 -5.83
CA VAL A 194 -6.98 -2.00 -4.77
C VAL A 194 -8.31 -2.50 -5.35
N GLY A 195 -8.73 -1.96 -6.48
CA GLY A 195 -10.00 -2.28 -7.12
C GLY A 195 -10.09 -3.72 -7.60
N ILE A 196 -9.03 -4.26 -8.22
CA ILE A 196 -9.04 -5.64 -8.72
C ILE A 196 -9.29 -6.66 -7.61
N PRO A 197 -8.48 -6.73 -6.53
CA PRO A 197 -8.72 -7.74 -5.48
C PRO A 197 -10.03 -7.53 -4.73
N ASN A 198 -10.48 -6.29 -4.53
CA ASN A 198 -11.77 -6.02 -3.91
C ASN A 198 -12.94 -6.48 -4.79
N PHE A 199 -12.88 -6.19 -6.09
CA PHE A 199 -13.89 -6.68 -7.05
C PHE A 199 -13.91 -8.21 -7.08
N VAL A 200 -12.74 -8.86 -7.17
CA VAL A 200 -12.64 -10.32 -7.18
C VAL A 200 -13.21 -10.92 -5.89
N ASN A 201 -12.87 -10.36 -4.74
CA ASN A 201 -13.38 -10.83 -3.46
C ASN A 201 -14.91 -10.71 -3.37
N LEU A 202 -15.45 -9.57 -3.77
CA LEU A 202 -16.89 -9.33 -3.78
C LEU A 202 -17.60 -10.30 -4.74
N PHE A 203 -17.10 -10.45 -5.96
CA PHE A 203 -17.67 -11.34 -6.97
C PHE A 203 -17.62 -12.80 -6.58
N LEU A 204 -16.52 -13.26 -5.96
CA LEU A 204 -16.40 -14.63 -5.48
C LEU A 204 -17.31 -14.92 -4.28
N SER A 205 -17.43 -13.99 -3.32
CA SER A 205 -18.14 -14.22 -2.06
C SER A 205 -19.65 -13.92 -2.12
N THR A 206 -20.10 -13.11 -3.11
CA THR A 206 -21.52 -12.80 -3.25
C THR A 206 -22.30 -14.06 -3.62
N PRO A 207 -23.46 -14.35 -2.99
CA PRO A 207 -24.32 -15.48 -3.33
C PRO A 207 -24.80 -15.44 -4.78
N VAL A 208 -24.98 -16.62 -5.37
CA VAL A 208 -25.48 -16.76 -6.77
C VAL A 208 -26.92 -16.26 -6.91
N ASP A 209 -27.71 -16.32 -5.83
CA ASP A 209 -29.11 -15.92 -5.74
C ASP A 209 -29.31 -14.53 -5.12
N ALA A 210 -28.27 -13.71 -5.07
CA ALA A 210 -28.37 -12.35 -4.51
C ALA A 210 -29.40 -11.50 -5.27
N VAL A 211 -30.37 -10.95 -4.56
CA VAL A 211 -31.48 -10.15 -5.12
C VAL A 211 -31.14 -8.67 -5.17
N ASP A 212 -30.40 -8.18 -4.18
CA ASP A 212 -30.10 -6.75 -3.99
C ASP A 212 -28.72 -6.32 -4.58
N SER A 213 -27.98 -7.25 -5.19
CA SER A 213 -26.66 -7.01 -5.76
C SER A 213 -26.42 -7.85 -7.01
N VAL A 214 -25.34 -7.55 -7.73
CA VAL A 214 -24.92 -8.38 -8.88
C VAL A 214 -24.61 -9.79 -8.37
N PRO A 215 -25.21 -10.86 -8.93
CA PRO A 215 -24.93 -12.23 -8.54
C PRO A 215 -23.44 -12.55 -8.64
N GLY A 216 -22.94 -13.26 -7.66
CA GLY A 216 -21.56 -13.73 -7.60
C GLY A 216 -21.45 -15.25 -7.75
N LEU A 217 -20.34 -15.81 -7.29
CA LEU A 217 -20.10 -17.25 -7.39
C LEU A 217 -20.42 -18.02 -6.08
N GLY A 218 -20.71 -17.33 -4.99
CA GLY A 218 -21.09 -17.95 -3.71
C GLY A 218 -19.97 -18.76 -3.04
N TYR A 219 -18.71 -18.41 -3.31
CA TYR A 219 -17.56 -19.10 -2.67
C TYR A 219 -17.50 -18.77 -1.18
N GLU A 220 -16.99 -19.70 -0.40
CA GLU A 220 -16.74 -19.47 1.01
C GLU A 220 -15.77 -18.32 1.21
N ALA A 221 -16.04 -17.44 2.18
CA ALA A 221 -15.25 -16.23 2.44
C ALA A 221 -13.74 -16.51 2.66
N ALA A 222 -13.42 -17.65 3.29
CA ALA A 222 -12.03 -18.09 3.48
C ALA A 222 -11.32 -18.38 2.15
N LEU A 223 -12.00 -19.05 1.23
CA LEU A 223 -11.48 -19.37 -0.09
C LEU A 223 -11.35 -18.11 -0.96
N ALA A 224 -12.36 -17.25 -0.97
CA ALA A 224 -12.31 -15.97 -1.67
C ALA A 224 -11.15 -15.10 -1.15
N GLY A 225 -10.96 -15.06 0.17
CA GLY A 225 -9.83 -14.39 0.80
C GLY A 225 -8.46 -14.96 0.39
N SER A 226 -8.33 -16.28 0.29
CA SER A 226 -7.09 -16.94 -0.17
C SER A 226 -6.77 -16.63 -1.63
N ILE A 227 -7.79 -16.61 -2.48
CA ILE A 227 -7.64 -16.23 -3.89
C ILE A 227 -7.14 -14.77 -3.99
N CYS A 228 -7.77 -13.84 -3.27
CA CYS A 228 -7.32 -12.45 -3.22
C CYS A 228 -5.95 -12.29 -2.56
N GLY A 229 -5.64 -13.08 -1.54
CA GLY A 229 -4.32 -13.15 -0.92
C GLY A 229 -3.22 -13.50 -1.93
N THR A 230 -3.54 -14.33 -2.93
CA THR A 230 -2.62 -14.70 -4.00
C THR A 230 -2.25 -13.51 -4.88
N TYR A 231 -3.17 -12.55 -5.11
CA TYR A 231 -2.86 -11.31 -5.81
C TYR A 231 -1.75 -10.52 -5.10
N TRP A 232 -1.87 -10.36 -3.77
CA TRP A 232 -0.87 -9.65 -2.96
C TRP A 232 0.46 -10.41 -2.90
N PHE A 233 0.42 -11.74 -2.85
CA PHE A 233 1.60 -12.57 -2.92
C PHE A 233 2.32 -12.44 -4.27
N LEU A 234 1.59 -12.44 -5.38
CA LEU A 234 2.15 -12.20 -6.71
C LEU A 234 2.73 -10.78 -6.83
N MET A 235 2.11 -9.80 -6.18
CA MET A 235 2.65 -8.45 -6.10
C MET A 235 3.99 -8.42 -5.34
N LEU A 236 4.12 -9.15 -4.24
CA LEU A 236 5.41 -9.30 -3.55
C LEU A 236 6.49 -9.86 -4.48
N ILE A 237 6.18 -10.98 -5.16
CA ILE A 237 7.10 -11.60 -6.13
C ILE A 237 7.49 -10.59 -7.22
N GLY A 238 6.51 -9.91 -7.81
CA GLY A 238 6.74 -8.93 -8.86
C GLY A 238 7.60 -7.75 -8.40
N ARG A 239 7.44 -7.26 -7.16
CA ARG A 239 8.30 -6.20 -6.59
C ARG A 239 9.74 -6.67 -6.38
N LEU A 240 9.96 -7.89 -5.89
CA LEU A 240 11.28 -8.47 -5.77
C LEU A 240 11.98 -8.56 -7.12
N PHE A 241 11.33 -9.17 -8.12
CA PHE A 241 11.86 -9.21 -9.49
C PHE A 241 12.02 -7.82 -10.09
N GLY A 242 11.08 -6.92 -9.86
CA GLY A 242 11.15 -5.52 -10.28
C GLY A 242 12.36 -4.78 -9.73
N GLY A 243 12.75 -5.07 -8.48
CA GLY A 243 13.99 -4.56 -7.88
C GLY A 243 15.24 -4.99 -8.64
N PHE A 244 15.33 -6.27 -9.03
CA PHE A 244 16.45 -6.76 -9.85
C PHE A 244 16.42 -6.23 -11.28
N LEU A 245 15.25 -6.19 -11.91
CA LEU A 245 15.08 -5.70 -13.27
C LEU A 245 15.27 -4.18 -13.37
N GLY A 246 14.91 -3.42 -12.33
CA GLY A 246 15.07 -1.97 -12.25
C GLY A 246 16.52 -1.50 -12.36
N ALA A 247 17.49 -2.36 -12.01
CA ALA A 247 18.91 -2.08 -12.23
C ALA A 247 19.29 -2.12 -13.73
N LYS A 248 18.57 -2.90 -14.54
CA LYS A 248 18.91 -3.15 -15.95
C LYS A 248 18.05 -2.33 -16.93
N PHE A 249 16.76 -2.21 -16.63
CA PHE A 249 15.77 -1.58 -17.49
C PHE A 249 15.39 -0.20 -16.97
N SER A 250 14.99 0.71 -17.87
CA SER A 250 14.45 2.01 -17.49
C SER A 250 13.03 1.88 -16.92
N SER A 251 12.66 2.78 -16.02
CA SER A 251 11.31 2.85 -15.45
C SER A 251 10.22 2.92 -16.53
N LYS A 252 10.48 3.69 -17.61
CA LYS A 252 9.57 3.80 -18.76
C LYS A 252 9.37 2.46 -19.46
N ALA A 253 10.43 1.70 -19.73
CA ALA A 253 10.34 0.40 -20.43
C ALA A 253 9.58 -0.62 -19.57
N MET A 254 9.90 -0.70 -18.27
CA MET A 254 9.22 -1.58 -17.34
C MET A 254 7.73 -1.24 -17.24
N LEU A 255 7.41 0.04 -17.03
CA LEU A 255 6.02 0.50 -16.92
C LEU A 255 5.22 0.21 -18.19
N THR A 256 5.79 0.47 -19.38
CA THR A 256 5.13 0.18 -20.66
C THR A 256 4.82 -1.31 -20.80
N PHE A 257 5.80 -2.17 -20.51
CA PHE A 257 5.62 -3.62 -20.61
C PHE A 257 4.53 -4.14 -19.68
N VAL A 258 4.59 -3.79 -18.38
CA VAL A 258 3.61 -4.29 -17.40
C VAL A 258 2.21 -3.70 -17.63
N SER A 259 2.10 -2.46 -18.13
CA SER A 259 0.81 -1.87 -18.46
C SER A 259 0.14 -2.56 -19.64
N LEU A 260 0.89 -2.89 -20.69
CA LEU A 260 0.37 -3.64 -21.84
C LEU A 260 -0.02 -5.07 -21.45
N LEU A 261 0.81 -5.73 -20.63
CA LEU A 261 0.51 -7.08 -20.14
C LEU A 261 -0.71 -7.09 -19.21
N GLY A 262 -0.81 -6.12 -18.29
CA GLY A 262 -1.97 -5.98 -17.42
C GLY A 262 -3.26 -5.69 -18.20
N LEU A 263 -3.19 -4.82 -19.21
CA LEU A 263 -4.31 -4.57 -20.12
C LEU A 263 -4.76 -5.86 -20.82
N LEU A 264 -3.80 -6.64 -21.32
CA LEU A 264 -4.10 -7.94 -21.94
C LEU A 264 -4.81 -8.88 -20.96
N PHE A 265 -4.33 -8.98 -19.71
CA PHE A 265 -4.96 -9.84 -18.70
C PHE A 265 -6.38 -9.39 -18.37
N VAL A 266 -6.61 -8.09 -18.23
CA VAL A 266 -7.96 -7.55 -17.99
C VAL A 266 -8.89 -7.85 -19.19
N LEU A 267 -8.41 -7.66 -20.42
CA LEU A 267 -9.19 -7.99 -21.60
C LEU A 267 -9.51 -9.50 -21.67
N LEU A 268 -8.54 -10.36 -21.38
CA LEU A 268 -8.79 -11.81 -21.30
C LEU A 268 -9.82 -12.14 -20.21
N ALA A 269 -9.75 -11.48 -19.06
CA ALA A 269 -10.72 -11.68 -17.99
C ALA A 269 -12.15 -11.28 -18.39
N ILE A 270 -12.30 -10.23 -19.20
CA ILE A 270 -13.62 -9.75 -19.66
C ILE A 270 -14.19 -10.63 -20.77
N PHE A 271 -13.36 -11.07 -21.72
CA PHE A 271 -13.86 -11.73 -22.92
C PHE A 271 -13.88 -13.27 -22.84
N LEU A 272 -13.16 -13.88 -21.89
CA LEU A 272 -13.21 -15.31 -21.72
C LEU A 272 -14.45 -15.73 -20.94
N PRO A 273 -15.11 -16.82 -21.35
CA PRO A 273 -16.34 -17.28 -20.69
C PRO A 273 -16.04 -17.81 -19.28
N GLU A 274 -16.92 -17.51 -18.34
CA GLU A 274 -16.85 -17.96 -16.94
C GLU A 274 -16.97 -19.48 -16.78
N THR A 275 -17.48 -20.15 -17.81
CA THR A 275 -17.64 -21.61 -17.85
C THR A 275 -16.30 -22.36 -17.93
N ILE A 276 -15.23 -21.68 -18.39
CA ILE A 276 -13.90 -22.26 -18.42
C ILE A 276 -13.29 -22.10 -17.04
N LYS A 277 -13.14 -23.22 -16.32
CA LYS A 277 -12.53 -23.27 -15.00
C LYS A 277 -11.13 -23.84 -15.06
N VAL A 278 -10.27 -23.36 -14.17
CA VAL A 278 -8.87 -23.77 -14.04
C VAL A 278 -8.50 -23.97 -12.59
N ASP A 279 -7.63 -24.92 -12.32
CA ASP A 279 -7.03 -25.10 -11.01
C ASP A 279 -5.88 -24.11 -10.84
N MET A 280 -6.10 -23.11 -10.03
CA MET A 280 -5.11 -22.06 -9.74
C MET A 280 -4.45 -22.30 -8.39
N PRO A 281 -3.10 -22.24 -8.31
CA PRO A 281 -2.42 -22.21 -7.03
C PRO A 281 -2.84 -20.98 -6.23
N VAL A 282 -3.27 -21.19 -4.98
CA VAL A 282 -3.68 -20.13 -4.06
C VAL A 282 -2.83 -20.14 -2.80
N PHE A 283 -2.47 -18.94 -2.34
CA PHE A 283 -1.75 -18.75 -1.10
C PHE A 283 -2.75 -18.76 0.06
N GLN A 284 -2.61 -19.73 0.96
CA GLN A 284 -3.54 -19.94 2.08
C GLN A 284 -3.08 -19.21 3.34
N SER A 285 -4.00 -19.02 4.27
CA SER A 285 -3.75 -18.32 5.53
C SER A 285 -2.78 -19.07 6.48
N ASP A 286 -2.54 -20.36 6.26
CA ASP A 286 -1.55 -21.16 6.99
C ASP A 286 -0.14 -21.12 6.36
N ILE A 287 0.09 -20.18 5.43
CA ILE A 287 1.35 -19.99 4.69
C ILE A 287 1.67 -21.21 3.78
N SER A 288 0.67 -22.00 3.41
CA SER A 288 0.77 -23.08 2.45
C SER A 288 0.23 -22.69 1.07
N PHE A 289 0.45 -23.54 0.09
CA PHE A 289 -0.17 -23.43 -1.22
C PHE A 289 -1.20 -24.54 -1.39
N GLY A 290 -2.41 -24.16 -1.77
CA GLY A 290 -3.47 -25.05 -2.19
C GLY A 290 -3.82 -24.86 -3.66
N LEU A 291 -4.76 -25.64 -4.16
CA LEU A 291 -5.37 -25.46 -5.47
C LEU A 291 -6.82 -25.02 -5.26
N ALA A 292 -7.26 -24.05 -6.04
CA ALA A 292 -8.64 -23.61 -6.10
C ALA A 292 -9.13 -23.62 -7.55
N GLU A 293 -10.27 -24.26 -7.78
CA GLU A 293 -10.94 -24.20 -9.07
C GLU A 293 -11.62 -22.83 -9.21
N VAL A 294 -11.18 -22.04 -10.18
CA VAL A 294 -11.70 -20.70 -10.44
C VAL A 294 -12.01 -20.49 -11.93
N PRO A 295 -12.94 -19.60 -12.28
CA PRO A 295 -13.07 -19.15 -13.66
C PRO A 295 -11.76 -18.59 -14.19
N ILE A 296 -11.41 -18.90 -15.43
CA ILE A 296 -10.15 -18.49 -16.04
C ILE A 296 -9.96 -16.95 -16.02
N GLY A 297 -11.07 -16.18 -16.11
CA GLY A 297 -11.04 -14.73 -15.99
C GLY A 297 -10.52 -14.25 -14.63
N ILE A 298 -10.90 -14.92 -13.54
CA ILE A 298 -10.40 -14.63 -12.19
C ILE A 298 -8.90 -14.88 -12.10
N MET A 299 -8.40 -15.96 -12.68
CA MET A 299 -6.96 -16.23 -12.72
C MET A 299 -6.20 -15.08 -13.39
N PHE A 300 -6.69 -14.53 -14.51
CA PHE A 300 -6.05 -13.40 -15.18
C PHE A 300 -6.10 -12.12 -14.33
N LEU A 301 -7.21 -11.85 -13.61
CA LEU A 301 -7.28 -10.73 -12.68
C LEU A 301 -6.27 -10.87 -11.53
N ILE A 302 -6.10 -12.07 -11.00
CA ILE A 302 -5.09 -12.34 -9.96
C ILE A 302 -3.67 -12.16 -10.50
N LEU A 303 -3.39 -12.58 -11.74
CA LEU A 303 -2.09 -12.36 -12.39
C LEU A 303 -1.77 -10.87 -12.60
N CYS A 304 -2.77 -9.98 -12.63
CA CYS A 304 -2.52 -8.53 -12.64
C CYS A 304 -1.70 -8.05 -11.45
N GLY A 305 -1.67 -8.80 -10.32
CA GLY A 305 -0.79 -8.50 -9.19
C GLY A 305 0.69 -8.42 -9.56
N LEU A 306 1.16 -9.25 -10.50
CA LEU A 306 2.51 -9.15 -11.05
C LEU A 306 2.72 -7.84 -11.84
N CYS A 307 1.71 -7.40 -12.59
CA CYS A 307 1.79 -6.19 -13.40
C CYS A 307 1.77 -4.94 -12.53
N THR A 308 0.85 -4.86 -11.57
CA THR A 308 0.72 -3.71 -10.66
C THR A 308 1.92 -3.56 -9.74
N SER A 309 2.66 -4.63 -9.47
CA SER A 309 3.78 -4.68 -8.52
C SER A 309 4.86 -3.61 -8.76
N VAL A 310 5.23 -3.35 -10.01
CA VAL A 310 6.31 -2.42 -10.37
C VAL A 310 5.80 -1.05 -10.84
N MET A 311 4.48 -0.89 -11.00
CA MET A 311 3.90 0.35 -11.56
C MET A 311 4.14 1.54 -10.64
N TRP A 312 3.90 1.39 -9.33
CA TRP A 312 4.02 2.51 -8.39
C TRP A 312 5.40 3.16 -8.44
N GLY A 313 6.45 2.38 -8.27
CA GLY A 313 7.83 2.87 -8.31
C GLY A 313 8.21 3.46 -9.67
N GLY A 314 7.75 2.83 -10.76
CA GLY A 314 7.99 3.31 -12.12
C GLY A 314 7.32 4.66 -12.39
N ILE A 315 6.06 4.83 -12.01
CA ILE A 315 5.30 6.09 -12.17
C ILE A 315 5.92 7.19 -11.31
N PHE A 316 6.20 6.88 -10.03
CA PHE A 316 6.81 7.83 -9.10
C PHE A 316 8.14 8.35 -9.63
N ASN A 317 9.03 7.45 -10.06
CA ASN A 317 10.34 7.82 -10.57
C ASN A 317 10.22 8.73 -11.80
N LEU A 318 9.32 8.43 -12.75
CA LEU A 318 9.08 9.26 -13.93
C LEU A 318 8.40 10.61 -13.63
N ALA A 319 7.73 10.72 -12.49
CA ALA A 319 7.06 11.95 -12.09
C ALA A 319 8.03 12.93 -11.42
N VAL A 320 9.14 12.46 -10.86
CA VAL A 320 10.12 13.27 -10.12
C VAL A 320 11.43 13.50 -10.88
N GLU A 321 11.68 12.77 -11.98
CA GLU A 321 12.76 13.00 -12.94
C GLU A 321 12.40 14.17 -13.90
#